data_4dd36d94e84d6ce1229a08f93373ef94
#
_entry.id   4dd36d94e84d6ce1229a08f93373ef94
#
_cell.length_a   1.000
_cell.length_b   1.000
_cell.length_c   1.000
_cell.angle_alpha   90.00
_cell.angle_beta   90.00
_cell.angle_gamma   90.00
#
_symmetry.space_group_name_H-M   'P 1'
#
loop_
_entity.id
_entity.type
_entity.pdbx_description
1 polymer ?
#
loop_
_entity_poly.entity_id
_entity_poly.type
_entity_poly.pdbx_seq_one_letter_code
_entity_poly.pdbx_strand_id
1 'polypeptide(L)'
;MYNLKTCLGILYTLTVPPKIIIIIDILNKGDYDVKNLKRLLAVLGSILLASMYILTLVLSLTDHSKAGNMLMASLLGTVIVPILLYAFELVDKWTHPKDDIIARITPETDKIDTLIFDLGKVLVRYDFRKLLADLKYDEETAQAVADAMFLSPQWTEGDRGVKTEEEILQSFIDNNPAYEQEIRQTFEEMGRTISLYSYTKDWMKYLKKRGYKLYILSNFSKPLYDRCQKELKFLELMDGGYMSWQIHCLKPEPEIFQKLLSDFQIDPSKAVFLDDMIDNVAEARAQGLNAIHFTGRKQALKQLLEFGVK
;
A
#
# COMPACT_ATOMS: atom_id res chain seq x y z
N MET A 1 -11.27 16.76 -32.72
CA MET A 1 -11.72 16.18 -31.45
C MET A 1 -10.72 16.63 -30.37
N TYR A 2 -10.98 17.74 -29.72
CA TYR A 2 -10.09 18.28 -28.66
C TYR A 2 -10.35 17.52 -27.36
N ASN A 3 -9.28 17.12 -26.71
CA ASN A 3 -9.27 16.20 -25.56
C ASN A 3 -9.80 16.93 -24.31
N LEU A 4 -10.93 16.51 -23.76
CA LEU A 4 -11.61 17.06 -22.58
C LEU A 4 -10.69 17.15 -21.32
N LYS A 5 -9.66 16.32 -21.26
CA LYS A 5 -8.67 16.34 -20.16
C LYS A 5 -7.79 17.58 -20.15
N THR A 6 -7.54 18.19 -21.31
CA THR A 6 -6.71 19.39 -21.43
C THR A 6 -7.49 20.66 -21.05
N CYS A 7 -8.79 20.70 -21.31
CA CYS A 7 -9.66 21.83 -20.90
C CYS A 7 -9.95 21.85 -19.38
N LEU A 8 -10.10 20.70 -18.75
CA LEU A 8 -10.26 20.61 -17.28
C LEU A 8 -8.98 20.99 -16.52
N GLY A 9 -7.78 20.69 -17.04
CA GLY A 9 -6.50 21.06 -16.44
C GLY A 9 -6.27 22.58 -16.43
N ILE A 10 -6.72 23.30 -17.47
CA ILE A 10 -6.55 24.76 -17.60
C ILE A 10 -7.58 25.52 -16.72
N LEU A 11 -8.79 25.00 -16.54
CA LEU A 11 -9.78 25.59 -15.62
C LEU A 11 -9.39 25.46 -14.14
N TYR A 12 -8.63 24.41 -13.78
CA TYR A 12 -8.20 24.19 -12.39
C TYR A 12 -7.09 25.15 -11.94
N THR A 13 -6.29 25.66 -12.85
CA THR A 13 -5.17 26.60 -12.55
C THR A 13 -5.61 28.05 -12.44
N LEU A 14 -6.78 28.42 -12.94
CA LEU A 14 -7.24 29.82 -13.00
C LEU A 14 -8.19 30.24 -11.84
N THR A 15 -8.72 29.32 -11.06
CA THR A 15 -9.76 29.62 -10.06
C THR A 15 -9.48 29.20 -8.61
N VAL A 16 -8.36 28.53 -8.34
CA VAL A 16 -8.03 28.07 -6.97
C VAL A 16 -6.79 28.80 -6.46
N PRO A 17 -6.86 29.54 -5.34
CA PRO A 17 -5.69 30.19 -4.77
C PRO A 17 -4.61 29.17 -4.40
N PRO A 18 -3.30 29.51 -4.57
CA PRO A 18 -2.18 28.55 -4.37
C PRO A 18 -2.14 27.90 -2.99
N LYS A 19 -2.72 28.53 -1.97
CA LYS A 19 -2.86 27.94 -0.62
C LYS A 19 -3.82 26.75 -0.55
N ILE A 20 -4.81 26.68 -1.43
CA ILE A 20 -5.77 25.55 -1.48
C ILE A 20 -5.13 24.36 -2.21
N ILE A 21 -4.29 24.58 -3.21
CA ILE A 21 -3.54 23.54 -3.91
C ILE A 21 -2.57 22.85 -2.93
N ILE A 22 -1.90 23.60 -2.07
CA ILE A 22 -1.02 23.07 -1.02
C ILE A 22 -1.80 22.21 0.00
N ILE A 23 -3.02 22.62 0.35
CA ILE A 23 -3.89 21.86 1.26
C ILE A 23 -4.35 20.55 0.60
N ILE A 24 -4.68 20.57 -0.69
CA ILE A 24 -5.06 19.37 -1.45
C ILE A 24 -3.86 18.40 -1.59
N ASP A 25 -2.65 18.93 -1.80
CA ASP A 25 -1.42 18.12 -1.87
C ASP A 25 -1.03 17.54 -0.51
N ILE A 26 -1.26 18.27 0.59
CA ILE A 26 -1.06 17.79 1.97
C ILE A 26 -2.09 16.71 2.31
N LEU A 27 -3.33 16.88 1.87
CA LEU A 27 -4.41 15.89 2.07
C LEU A 27 -4.21 14.61 1.24
N ASN A 28 -3.54 14.70 0.09
CA ASN A 28 -3.18 13.54 -0.73
C ASN A 28 -1.91 12.81 -0.27
N LYS A 29 -1.07 13.44 0.55
CA LYS A 29 0.20 12.88 1.04
C LYS A 29 0.17 12.25 2.44
N GLY A 30 -0.93 12.40 3.18
CA GLY A 30 -1.03 11.91 4.55
C GLY A 30 -2.15 10.88 4.71
N ASP A 31 -1.82 9.74 5.28
CA ASP A 31 -2.74 8.71 5.78
C ASP A 31 -3.41 9.24 7.07
N TYR A 32 -4.13 10.38 6.94
CA TYR A 32 -4.91 10.91 8.06
C TYR A 32 -6.22 10.15 8.15
N ASP A 33 -6.52 9.66 9.33
CA ASP A 33 -7.80 9.06 9.67
C ASP A 33 -8.94 10.00 9.24
N VAL A 34 -9.58 9.67 8.11
CA VAL A 34 -10.66 10.45 7.48
C VAL A 34 -11.78 10.75 8.49
N LYS A 35 -11.93 9.91 9.50
CA LYS A 35 -12.92 10.08 10.58
C LYS A 35 -12.59 11.25 11.50
N ASN A 36 -11.29 11.41 11.82
CA ASN A 36 -10.82 12.52 12.65
C ASN A 36 -10.80 13.83 11.87
N LEU A 37 -10.50 13.79 10.56
CA LEU A 37 -10.59 14.96 9.69
C LEU A 37 -12.04 15.45 9.53
N LYS A 38 -13.00 14.55 9.32
CA LYS A 38 -14.44 14.90 9.26
C LYS A 38 -14.92 15.52 10.58
N ARG A 39 -14.49 15.01 11.73
CA ARG A 39 -14.79 15.59 13.06
C ARG A 39 -14.16 16.97 13.23
N LEU A 40 -12.91 17.15 12.84
CA LEU A 40 -12.24 18.45 12.90
C LEU A 40 -12.93 19.49 12.04
N LEU A 41 -13.29 19.15 10.79
CA LEU A 41 -14.02 20.03 9.88
C LEU A 41 -15.42 20.39 10.40
N ALA A 42 -16.13 19.45 11.02
CA ALA A 42 -17.42 19.72 11.63
C ALA A 42 -17.30 20.68 12.83
N VAL A 43 -16.29 20.51 13.68
CA VAL A 43 -16.02 21.42 14.81
C VAL A 43 -15.63 22.82 14.32
N LEU A 44 -14.74 22.91 13.33
CA LEU A 44 -14.34 24.21 12.74
C LEU A 44 -15.54 24.92 12.08
N GLY A 45 -16.40 24.18 11.36
CA GLY A 45 -17.62 24.71 10.77
C GLY A 45 -18.60 25.25 11.83
N SER A 46 -18.75 24.53 12.94
CA SER A 46 -19.61 24.97 14.05
C SER A 46 -19.08 26.22 14.75
N ILE A 47 -17.77 26.32 14.94
CA ILE A 47 -17.11 27.51 15.51
C ILE A 47 -17.28 28.71 14.56
N LEU A 48 -17.10 28.52 13.26
CA LEU A 48 -17.28 29.57 12.25
C LEU A 48 -18.72 30.09 12.24
N LEU A 49 -19.73 29.21 12.25
CA LEU A 49 -21.14 29.58 12.34
C LEU A 49 -21.45 30.36 13.62
N ALA A 50 -20.98 29.88 14.77
CA ALA A 50 -21.17 30.58 16.05
C ALA A 50 -20.54 31.97 16.04
N SER A 51 -19.33 32.12 15.49
CA SER A 51 -18.65 33.42 15.38
C SER A 51 -19.40 34.40 14.47
N MET A 52 -19.97 33.92 13.37
CA MET A 52 -20.83 34.73 12.49
C MET A 52 -22.07 35.27 13.21
N TYR A 53 -22.74 34.45 14.05
CA TYR A 53 -23.89 34.88 14.85
C TYR A 53 -23.49 35.91 15.90
N ILE A 54 -22.38 35.70 16.60
CA ILE A 54 -21.88 36.65 17.62
C ILE A 54 -21.55 37.99 16.95
N LEU A 55 -20.84 37.95 15.80
CA LEU A 55 -20.50 39.15 15.04
C LEU A 55 -21.77 39.90 14.56
N THR A 56 -22.76 39.18 14.08
CA THR A 56 -24.06 39.77 13.64
C THR A 56 -24.78 40.44 14.81
N LEU A 57 -24.74 39.83 15.99
CA LEU A 57 -25.36 40.38 17.20
C LEU A 57 -24.67 41.69 17.62
N VAL A 58 -23.30 41.70 17.61
CA VAL A 58 -22.53 42.90 17.96
C VAL A 58 -22.78 44.04 16.97
N LEU A 59 -22.80 43.76 15.67
CA LEU A 59 -23.07 44.75 14.63
C LEU A 59 -24.51 45.26 14.66
N SER A 60 -25.51 44.42 15.05
CA SER A 60 -26.89 44.83 15.26
C SER A 60 -27.04 45.84 16.38
N LEU A 61 -26.17 45.79 17.38
CA LEU A 61 -26.16 46.75 18.49
C LEU A 61 -25.42 48.04 18.20
N THR A 62 -24.51 48.03 17.19
CA THR A 62 -23.60 49.17 16.89
C THR A 62 -23.93 49.89 15.59
N ASP A 63 -24.43 49.24 14.57
CA ASP A 63 -24.72 49.82 13.24
C ASP A 63 -25.89 49.12 12.54
N HIS A 64 -27.07 49.72 12.63
CA HIS A 64 -28.32 49.18 12.06
C HIS A 64 -28.33 49.08 10.52
N SER A 65 -27.50 49.84 9.81
CA SER A 65 -27.54 49.86 8.33
C SER A 65 -26.89 48.62 7.70
N LYS A 66 -25.97 48.00 8.39
CA LYS A 66 -25.23 46.80 7.92
C LYS A 66 -25.76 45.47 8.52
N ALA A 67 -26.51 45.56 9.62
CA ALA A 67 -27.03 44.41 10.36
C ALA A 67 -27.93 43.50 9.52
N GLY A 68 -28.80 44.08 8.70
CA GLY A 68 -29.78 43.34 7.88
C GLY A 68 -29.14 42.42 6.84
N ASN A 69 -28.09 42.88 6.13
CA ASN A 69 -27.41 42.06 5.13
C ASN A 69 -26.59 40.94 5.76
N MET A 70 -25.97 41.17 6.91
CA MET A 70 -25.21 40.14 7.62
C MET A 70 -26.12 39.13 8.31
N LEU A 71 -27.28 39.55 8.79
CA LEU A 71 -28.29 38.61 9.33
C LEU A 71 -28.80 37.67 8.23
N MET A 72 -29.10 38.20 7.03
CA MET A 72 -29.48 37.39 5.87
C MET A 72 -28.37 36.42 5.46
N ALA A 73 -27.11 36.86 5.43
CA ALA A 73 -25.98 35.99 5.11
C ALA A 73 -25.80 34.88 6.13
N SER A 74 -25.97 35.15 7.43
CA SER A 74 -25.88 34.13 8.48
C SER A 74 -27.02 33.13 8.45
N LEU A 75 -28.27 33.59 8.18
CA LEU A 75 -29.43 32.71 8.00
C LEU A 75 -29.28 31.82 6.77
N LEU A 76 -28.83 32.35 5.62
CA LEU A 76 -28.54 31.58 4.42
C LEU A 76 -27.44 30.55 4.66
N GLY A 77 -26.38 30.92 5.37
CA GLY A 77 -25.31 30.01 5.75
C GLY A 77 -25.80 28.85 6.64
N THR A 78 -26.70 29.14 7.57
CA THR A 78 -27.27 28.13 8.47
C THR A 78 -28.14 27.09 7.75
N VAL A 79 -28.76 27.47 6.64
CA VAL A 79 -29.58 26.55 5.83
C VAL A 79 -28.75 25.86 4.75
N ILE A 80 -27.95 26.64 4.01
CA ILE A 80 -27.22 26.11 2.85
C ILE A 80 -26.08 25.17 3.26
N VAL A 81 -25.33 25.50 4.31
CA VAL A 81 -24.19 24.67 4.74
C VAL A 81 -24.60 23.26 5.19
N PRO A 82 -25.63 23.08 6.05
CA PRO A 82 -26.11 21.73 6.38
C PRO A 82 -26.67 20.98 5.18
N ILE A 83 -27.37 21.66 4.26
CA ILE A 83 -27.92 21.03 3.05
C ILE A 83 -26.76 20.52 2.16
N LEU A 84 -25.71 21.32 1.96
CA LEU A 84 -24.54 20.91 1.17
C LEU A 84 -23.79 19.76 1.85
N LEU A 85 -23.63 19.80 3.17
CA LEU A 85 -23.00 18.70 3.93
C LEU A 85 -23.82 17.41 3.85
N TYR A 86 -25.16 17.53 3.94
CA TYR A 86 -26.06 16.38 3.80
C TYR A 86 -26.06 15.83 2.38
N ALA A 87 -26.08 16.69 1.37
CA ALA A 87 -25.96 16.28 -0.04
C ALA A 87 -24.63 15.58 -0.31
N PHE A 88 -23.53 16.11 0.24
CA PHE A 88 -22.22 15.47 0.14
C PHE A 88 -22.21 14.10 0.83
N GLU A 89 -22.80 13.98 2.01
CA GLU A 89 -22.94 12.69 2.72
C GLU A 89 -23.84 11.70 1.96
N LEU A 90 -24.86 12.20 1.26
CA LEU A 90 -25.74 11.38 0.42
C LEU A 90 -25.01 10.87 -0.83
N VAL A 91 -24.22 11.72 -1.47
CA VAL A 91 -23.39 11.35 -2.62
C VAL A 91 -22.29 10.38 -2.20
N ASP A 92 -21.65 10.60 -1.04
CA ASP A 92 -20.65 9.69 -0.46
C ASP A 92 -21.26 8.30 -0.16
N LYS A 93 -22.50 8.26 0.37
CA LYS A 93 -23.25 7.02 0.55
C LYS A 93 -23.66 6.35 -0.77
N TRP A 94 -23.91 7.12 -1.80
CA TRP A 94 -24.36 6.62 -3.11
C TRP A 94 -23.17 6.13 -3.95
N THR A 95 -22.04 6.81 -3.85
CA THR A 95 -20.78 6.42 -4.54
C THR A 95 -20.01 5.34 -3.78
N HIS A 96 -20.26 5.19 -2.46
CA HIS A 96 -19.67 4.16 -1.59
C HIS A 96 -20.82 3.46 -0.83
N PRO A 97 -21.57 2.55 -1.50
CA PRO A 97 -22.62 1.81 -0.82
C PRO A 97 -22.01 1.07 0.38
N LYS A 98 -22.59 1.28 1.54
CA LYS A 98 -22.13 0.66 2.79
C LYS A 98 -22.22 -0.85 2.66
N ASP A 99 -21.14 -1.50 3.04
CA ASP A 99 -20.93 -2.95 3.07
C ASP A 99 -21.90 -3.75 3.98
N ASP A 100 -22.98 -3.16 4.45
CA ASP A 100 -23.94 -3.79 5.37
C ASP A 100 -24.77 -4.92 4.74
N ILE A 101 -24.80 -5.01 3.41
CA ILE A 101 -25.58 -6.08 2.71
C ILE A 101 -24.74 -7.34 2.56
N ILE A 102 -23.41 -7.21 2.38
CA ILE A 102 -22.51 -8.38 2.18
C ILE A 102 -22.29 -9.14 3.49
N ALA A 103 -22.32 -8.44 4.64
CA ALA A 103 -22.16 -9.04 5.96
C ALA A 103 -23.32 -9.99 6.38
N ARG A 104 -24.42 -10.03 5.62
CA ARG A 104 -25.59 -10.86 5.95
C ARG A 104 -25.74 -12.14 5.14
N ILE A 105 -24.86 -12.40 4.15
CA ILE A 105 -25.03 -13.50 3.19
C ILE A 105 -23.93 -14.56 3.26
N THR A 106 -22.83 -14.36 3.99
CA THR A 106 -21.82 -15.39 4.15
C THR A 106 -22.16 -16.32 5.32
N PRO A 107 -22.33 -17.61 5.08
CA PRO A 107 -22.43 -18.58 6.17
C PRO A 107 -21.19 -18.52 7.05
N GLU A 108 -21.36 -18.66 8.35
CA GLU A 108 -20.32 -18.56 9.39
C GLU A 108 -19.22 -19.63 9.25
N THR A 109 -19.39 -20.58 8.31
CA THR A 109 -18.50 -21.73 8.08
C THR A 109 -17.32 -21.45 7.15
N ASP A 110 -17.33 -20.35 6.35
CA ASP A 110 -16.30 -20.05 5.33
C ASP A 110 -15.54 -18.75 5.60
N LYS A 111 -15.41 -18.36 6.86
CA LYS A 111 -14.73 -17.13 7.22
C LYS A 111 -13.23 -17.24 7.03
N ILE A 112 -12.67 -16.34 6.24
CA ILE A 112 -11.21 -16.17 6.14
C ILE A 112 -10.62 -15.90 7.55
N ASP A 113 -9.64 -16.68 7.93
CA ASP A 113 -8.90 -16.55 9.18
C ASP A 113 -7.39 -16.37 8.97
N THR A 114 -6.92 -16.60 7.74
CA THR A 114 -5.50 -16.66 7.39
C THR A 114 -5.19 -15.75 6.20
N LEU A 115 -4.11 -14.97 6.31
CA LEU A 115 -3.59 -14.14 5.24
C LEU A 115 -2.13 -14.49 4.98
N ILE A 116 -1.80 -14.72 3.73
CA ILE A 116 -0.46 -15.09 3.27
C ILE A 116 0.03 -13.96 2.36
N PHE A 117 1.19 -13.41 2.65
CA PHE A 117 1.73 -12.27 1.92
C PHE A 117 3.04 -12.60 1.21
N ASP A 118 3.18 -12.14 -0.02
CA ASP A 118 4.51 -11.90 -0.55
C ASP A 118 5.18 -10.72 0.15
N LEU A 119 6.51 -10.60 0.03
CA LEU A 119 7.28 -9.49 0.58
C LEU A 119 7.50 -8.39 -0.46
N GLY A 120 8.12 -8.71 -1.57
CA GLY A 120 8.53 -7.75 -2.59
C GLY A 120 7.33 -7.02 -3.19
N LYS A 121 7.36 -5.68 -3.24
CA LYS A 121 6.27 -4.82 -3.77
C LYS A 121 4.91 -4.99 -3.08
N VAL A 122 4.78 -5.89 -2.11
CA VAL A 122 3.58 -6.08 -1.28
C VAL A 122 3.78 -5.48 0.12
N LEU A 123 4.74 -5.95 0.88
CA LEU A 123 5.06 -5.48 2.23
C LEU A 123 6.34 -4.64 2.29
N VAL A 124 7.26 -4.84 1.36
CA VAL A 124 8.48 -4.05 1.21
C VAL A 124 8.63 -3.57 -0.23
N ARG A 125 9.22 -2.39 -0.39
CA ARG A 125 9.65 -1.91 -1.70
C ARG A 125 10.93 -2.66 -2.07
N TYR A 126 11.03 -3.11 -3.31
CA TYR A 126 12.23 -3.63 -3.93
C TYR A 126 12.61 -2.71 -5.09
N ASP A 127 13.79 -2.08 -5.01
CA ASP A 127 14.23 -1.08 -5.99
C ASP A 127 15.75 -1.13 -6.19
N PHE A 128 16.20 -2.00 -7.08
CA PHE A 128 17.62 -2.11 -7.40
C PHE A 128 18.13 -0.90 -8.22
N ARG A 129 17.27 -0.25 -9.02
CA ARG A 129 17.67 0.93 -9.79
C ARG A 129 18.06 2.08 -8.87
N LYS A 130 17.32 2.25 -7.79
CA LYS A 130 17.68 3.22 -6.77
C LYS A 130 19.04 2.92 -6.13
N LEU A 131 19.32 1.66 -5.84
CA LEU A 131 20.63 1.28 -5.30
C LEU A 131 21.75 1.65 -6.26
N LEU A 132 21.64 1.29 -7.56
CA LEU A 132 22.67 1.61 -8.57
C LEU A 132 22.87 3.12 -8.72
N ALA A 133 21.81 3.91 -8.67
CA ALA A 133 21.88 5.37 -8.66
C ALA A 133 22.56 5.92 -7.38
N ASP A 134 22.27 5.34 -6.22
CA ASP A 134 22.89 5.73 -4.94
C ASP A 134 24.39 5.38 -4.91
N LEU A 135 24.82 4.33 -5.62
CA LEU A 135 26.23 3.96 -5.83
C LEU A 135 26.94 4.88 -6.84
N LYS A 136 26.20 5.78 -7.50
CA LYS A 136 26.69 6.78 -8.45
C LYS A 136 27.36 6.17 -9.69
N TYR A 137 26.91 5.01 -10.12
CA TYR A 137 27.33 4.45 -11.39
C TYR A 137 26.78 5.30 -12.55
N ASP A 138 27.55 5.43 -13.61
CA ASP A 138 27.05 5.95 -14.87
C ASP A 138 26.03 4.98 -15.50
N GLU A 139 25.33 5.42 -16.54
CA GLU A 139 24.24 4.66 -17.14
C GLU A 139 24.72 3.31 -17.71
N GLU A 140 25.89 3.28 -18.33
CA GLU A 140 26.49 2.06 -18.91
C GLU A 140 26.85 1.06 -17.81
N THR A 141 27.57 1.48 -16.79
CA THR A 141 27.94 0.66 -15.63
C THR A 141 26.70 0.15 -14.88
N ALA A 142 25.72 1.04 -14.63
CA ALA A 142 24.48 0.66 -13.96
C ALA A 142 23.69 -0.41 -14.73
N GLN A 143 23.60 -0.29 -16.06
CA GLN A 143 22.92 -1.29 -16.89
C GLN A 143 23.72 -2.60 -16.91
N ALA A 144 25.04 -2.55 -17.06
CA ALA A 144 25.90 -3.75 -17.08
C ALA A 144 25.77 -4.56 -15.77
N VAL A 145 25.80 -3.88 -14.62
CA VAL A 145 25.60 -4.51 -13.30
C VAL A 145 24.17 -5.03 -13.14
N ALA A 146 23.16 -4.28 -13.59
CA ALA A 146 21.77 -4.73 -13.54
C ALA A 146 21.57 -6.03 -14.33
N ASP A 147 22.11 -6.11 -15.54
CA ASP A 147 22.01 -7.29 -16.41
C ASP A 147 22.79 -8.48 -15.83
N ALA A 148 23.96 -8.24 -15.25
CA ALA A 148 24.77 -9.28 -14.66
C ALA A 148 24.14 -9.86 -13.37
N MET A 149 23.41 -9.08 -12.59
CA MET A 149 22.84 -9.46 -11.29
C MET A 149 21.32 -9.57 -11.34
N PHE A 150 20.62 -8.45 -11.19
CA PHE A 150 19.19 -8.36 -10.87
C PHE A 150 18.25 -8.84 -11.98
N LEU A 151 18.71 -8.76 -13.24
CA LEU A 151 17.95 -9.17 -14.43
C LEU A 151 18.42 -10.52 -14.97
N SER A 152 19.43 -11.13 -14.35
CA SER A 152 19.97 -12.41 -14.77
C SER A 152 19.18 -13.60 -14.22
N PRO A 153 19.18 -14.76 -14.89
CA PRO A 153 18.62 -15.99 -14.34
C PRO A 153 19.25 -16.41 -13.01
N GLN A 154 20.49 -16.04 -12.77
CA GLN A 154 21.24 -16.35 -11.54
C GLN A 154 20.64 -15.66 -10.31
N TRP A 155 19.94 -14.55 -10.48
CA TRP A 155 19.19 -13.92 -9.39
C TRP A 155 18.11 -14.88 -8.84
N THR A 156 17.32 -15.47 -9.74
CA THR A 156 16.31 -16.46 -9.38
C THR A 156 16.93 -17.73 -8.78
N GLU A 157 18.09 -18.17 -9.28
CA GLU A 157 18.83 -19.28 -8.68
C GLU A 157 19.29 -18.96 -7.25
N GLY A 158 19.68 -17.71 -6.98
CA GLY A 158 19.99 -17.22 -5.65
C GLY A 158 18.80 -17.31 -4.70
N ASP A 159 17.59 -16.98 -5.19
CA ASP A 159 16.35 -17.10 -4.43
C ASP A 159 16.01 -18.54 -4.09
N ARG A 160 16.42 -19.52 -4.88
CA ARG A 160 16.25 -20.95 -4.57
C ARG A 160 17.13 -21.40 -3.40
N GLY A 161 18.26 -20.76 -3.16
CA GLY A 161 19.09 -20.99 -2.00
C GLY A 161 19.84 -22.32 -1.99
N VAL A 162 20.06 -22.94 -3.15
CA VAL A 162 20.85 -24.19 -3.27
C VAL A 162 22.35 -23.88 -3.33
N LYS A 163 22.73 -22.78 -3.97
CA LYS A 163 24.10 -22.32 -4.08
C LYS A 163 24.51 -21.51 -2.85
N THR A 164 25.80 -21.59 -2.51
CA THR A 164 26.40 -20.72 -1.49
C THR A 164 26.43 -19.27 -1.96
N GLU A 165 26.62 -18.35 -1.03
CA GLU A 165 26.77 -16.91 -1.32
C GLU A 165 27.91 -16.64 -2.30
N GLU A 166 29.07 -17.30 -2.10
CA GLU A 166 30.24 -17.22 -2.96
C GLU A 166 29.94 -17.69 -4.39
N GLU A 167 29.26 -18.84 -4.53
CA GLU A 167 28.90 -19.40 -5.84
C GLU A 167 27.89 -18.50 -6.58
N ILE A 168 26.97 -17.86 -5.88
CA ILE A 168 26.04 -16.90 -6.48
C ILE A 168 26.79 -15.64 -6.91
N LEU A 169 27.63 -15.06 -6.04
CA LEU A 169 28.44 -13.90 -6.39
C LEU A 169 29.33 -14.19 -7.60
N GLN A 170 30.00 -15.34 -7.60
CA GLN A 170 30.85 -15.73 -8.75
C GLN A 170 30.02 -15.84 -10.04
N SER A 171 28.83 -16.41 -9.97
CA SER A 171 27.94 -16.51 -11.14
C SER A 171 27.50 -15.16 -11.70
N PHE A 172 27.36 -14.13 -10.87
CA PHE A 172 27.13 -12.76 -11.33
C PHE A 172 28.37 -12.16 -12.00
N ILE A 173 29.57 -12.41 -11.45
CA ILE A 173 30.82 -11.96 -12.04
C ILE A 173 31.06 -12.65 -13.39
N ASP A 174 30.78 -13.94 -13.50
CA ASP A 174 30.90 -14.70 -14.74
C ASP A 174 29.99 -14.18 -15.85
N ASN A 175 28.84 -13.57 -15.50
CA ASN A 175 27.95 -12.92 -16.46
C ASN A 175 28.58 -11.67 -17.09
N ASN A 176 29.42 -10.93 -16.35
CA ASN A 176 30.14 -9.77 -16.86
C ASN A 176 31.44 -9.49 -16.08
N PRO A 177 32.53 -10.20 -16.37
CA PRO A 177 33.79 -10.07 -15.64
C PRO A 177 34.44 -8.68 -15.73
N ALA A 178 34.08 -7.88 -16.75
CA ALA A 178 34.62 -6.53 -16.92
C ALA A 178 34.19 -5.57 -15.80
N TYR A 179 33.08 -5.89 -15.10
CA TYR A 179 32.49 -5.09 -14.00
C TYR A 179 32.56 -5.83 -12.66
N GLU A 180 33.55 -6.68 -12.46
CA GLU A 180 33.70 -7.48 -11.24
C GLU A 180 33.66 -6.62 -9.97
N GLN A 181 34.34 -5.47 -9.94
CA GLN A 181 34.40 -4.62 -8.76
C GLN A 181 33.05 -4.02 -8.42
N GLU A 182 32.33 -3.54 -9.42
CA GLU A 182 30.99 -2.96 -9.27
C GLU A 182 29.97 -4.02 -8.88
N ILE A 183 30.06 -5.22 -9.42
CA ILE A 183 29.22 -6.37 -9.06
C ILE A 183 29.45 -6.74 -7.58
N ARG A 184 30.71 -6.87 -7.14
CA ARG A 184 31.04 -7.14 -5.73
C ARG A 184 30.51 -6.05 -4.81
N GLN A 185 30.73 -4.79 -5.15
CA GLN A 185 30.22 -3.65 -4.36
C GLN A 185 28.69 -3.66 -4.29
N THR A 186 28.01 -3.87 -5.41
CA THR A 186 26.56 -3.93 -5.48
C THR A 186 26.00 -5.11 -4.68
N PHE A 187 26.67 -6.25 -4.72
CA PHE A 187 26.30 -7.44 -3.96
C PHE A 187 26.38 -7.19 -2.44
N GLU A 188 27.44 -6.54 -1.96
CA GLU A 188 27.54 -6.16 -0.54
C GLU A 188 26.46 -5.17 -0.11
N GLU A 189 26.08 -4.26 -0.98
CA GLU A 189 25.10 -3.20 -0.68
C GLU A 189 23.64 -3.59 -1.04
N MET A 190 23.40 -4.81 -1.57
CA MET A 190 22.09 -5.19 -2.12
C MET A 190 20.94 -5.14 -1.11
N GLY A 191 21.22 -5.22 0.20
CA GLY A 191 20.21 -5.03 1.23
C GLY A 191 19.49 -3.69 1.14
N ARG A 192 20.15 -2.65 0.57
CA ARG A 192 19.56 -1.32 0.36
C ARG A 192 18.51 -1.28 -0.76
N THR A 193 18.37 -2.36 -1.54
CA THR A 193 17.26 -2.49 -2.49
C THR A 193 15.93 -2.63 -1.78
N ILE A 194 15.95 -3.05 -0.50
CA ILE A 194 14.76 -3.27 0.31
C ILE A 194 14.49 -2.05 1.20
N SER A 195 13.26 -1.57 1.15
CA SER A 195 12.77 -0.56 2.11
C SER A 195 11.33 -0.84 2.51
N LEU A 196 11.02 -0.59 3.79
CA LEU A 196 9.69 -0.85 4.31
C LEU A 196 8.68 0.18 3.79
N TYR A 197 7.50 -0.28 3.36
CA TYR A 197 6.39 0.65 3.14
C TYR A 197 5.89 1.21 4.48
N SER A 198 5.48 2.47 4.48
CA SER A 198 4.99 3.16 5.68
C SER A 198 3.79 2.47 6.33
N TYR A 199 2.98 1.77 5.53
CA TYR A 199 1.78 1.09 6.01
C TYR A 199 2.02 -0.31 6.59
N THR A 200 3.16 -0.95 6.33
CA THR A 200 3.33 -2.39 6.58
C THR A 200 3.16 -2.76 8.04
N LYS A 201 3.91 -2.09 8.94
CA LYS A 201 3.85 -2.42 10.38
C LYS A 201 2.46 -2.23 10.96
N ASP A 202 1.80 -1.13 10.61
CA ASP A 202 0.48 -0.82 11.15
C ASP A 202 -0.60 -1.74 10.58
N TRP A 203 -0.47 -2.12 9.31
CA TRP A 203 -1.37 -3.08 8.67
C TRP A 203 -1.24 -4.46 9.30
N MET A 204 -0.03 -4.98 9.49
CA MET A 204 0.18 -6.27 10.15
C MET A 204 -0.34 -6.27 11.60
N LYS A 205 -0.04 -5.23 12.39
CA LYS A 205 -0.58 -5.09 13.75
C LYS A 205 -2.11 -5.03 13.78
N TYR A 206 -2.71 -4.32 12.83
CA TYR A 206 -4.16 -4.23 12.71
C TYR A 206 -4.78 -5.60 12.45
N LEU A 207 -4.26 -6.37 11.48
CA LEU A 207 -4.75 -7.70 11.15
C LEU A 207 -4.56 -8.68 12.30
N LYS A 208 -3.40 -8.65 12.98
CA LYS A 208 -3.16 -9.46 14.19
C LYS A 208 -4.16 -9.14 15.30
N LYS A 209 -4.43 -7.85 15.54
CA LYS A 209 -5.42 -7.43 16.54
C LYS A 209 -6.84 -7.90 16.23
N ARG A 210 -7.14 -8.12 14.94
CA ARG A 210 -8.41 -8.69 14.47
C ARG A 210 -8.48 -10.22 14.57
N GLY A 211 -7.38 -10.87 14.96
CA GLY A 211 -7.31 -12.32 15.15
C GLY A 211 -6.92 -13.12 13.91
N TYR A 212 -6.50 -12.45 12.83
CA TYR A 212 -6.00 -13.16 11.64
C TYR A 212 -4.63 -13.79 11.90
N LYS A 213 -4.42 -14.98 11.35
CA LYS A 213 -3.11 -15.60 11.22
C LYS A 213 -2.40 -15.01 10.02
N LEU A 214 -1.15 -14.62 10.17
CA LEU A 214 -0.36 -13.95 9.14
C LEU A 214 0.86 -14.79 8.78
N TYR A 215 0.99 -15.13 7.50
CA TYR A 215 2.13 -15.87 6.98
C TYR A 215 2.80 -15.14 5.84
N ILE A 216 4.07 -15.47 5.59
CA ILE A 216 4.78 -15.01 4.41
C ILE A 216 5.06 -16.18 3.47
N LEU A 217 5.10 -15.91 2.16
CA LEU A 217 5.58 -16.81 1.13
C LEU A 217 6.24 -15.97 0.03
N SER A 218 7.58 -15.95 0.01
CA SER A 218 8.30 -15.03 -0.86
C SER A 218 9.52 -15.69 -1.51
N ASN A 219 9.72 -15.41 -2.80
CA ASN A 219 10.99 -15.66 -3.46
C ASN A 219 12.00 -14.64 -2.95
N PHE A 220 13.00 -15.11 -2.22
CA PHE A 220 13.96 -14.26 -1.53
C PHE A 220 15.25 -15.03 -1.26
N SER A 221 16.40 -14.45 -1.54
CA SER A 221 17.68 -15.10 -1.31
C SER A 221 18.18 -14.90 0.12
N LYS A 222 18.95 -15.87 0.62
CA LYS A 222 19.59 -15.76 1.93
C LYS A 222 20.55 -14.57 2.04
N PRO A 223 21.47 -14.32 1.07
CA PRO A 223 22.34 -13.17 1.13
C PRO A 223 21.60 -11.82 1.19
N LEU A 224 20.47 -11.68 0.47
CA LEU A 224 19.63 -10.47 0.55
C LEU A 224 18.95 -10.36 1.92
N TYR A 225 18.42 -11.45 2.45
CA TYR A 225 17.83 -11.51 3.78
C TYR A 225 18.80 -11.06 4.87
N ASP A 226 20.04 -11.59 4.85
CA ASP A 226 21.04 -11.29 5.87
C ASP A 226 21.41 -9.80 5.88
N ARG A 227 21.34 -9.12 4.71
CA ARG A 227 21.69 -7.70 4.54
C ARG A 227 20.54 -6.71 4.79
N CYS A 228 19.28 -7.18 4.91
CA CYS A 228 18.12 -6.29 5.11
C CYS A 228 17.28 -6.63 6.35
N GLN A 229 17.86 -7.27 7.36
CA GLN A 229 17.15 -7.73 8.56
C GLN A 229 16.45 -6.60 9.33
N LYS A 230 17.01 -5.39 9.31
CA LYS A 230 16.42 -4.22 9.96
C LYS A 230 15.06 -3.87 9.33
N GLU A 231 14.97 -3.91 8.02
CA GLU A 231 13.76 -3.65 7.25
C GLU A 231 12.74 -4.78 7.46
N LEU A 232 13.20 -6.00 7.64
CA LEU A 232 12.38 -7.20 7.84
C LEU A 232 11.99 -7.47 9.31
N LYS A 233 12.36 -6.60 10.25
CA LYS A 233 12.02 -6.80 11.67
C LYS A 233 10.52 -6.95 11.95
N PHE A 234 9.64 -6.44 11.06
CA PHE A 234 8.20 -6.63 11.18
C PHE A 234 7.75 -8.09 11.03
N LEU A 235 8.60 -8.97 10.51
CA LEU A 235 8.34 -10.42 10.43
C LEU A 235 8.11 -11.07 11.80
N GLU A 236 8.58 -10.44 12.88
CA GLU A 236 8.24 -10.84 14.25
C GLU A 236 6.73 -10.81 14.55
N LEU A 237 5.94 -10.12 13.71
CA LEU A 237 4.48 -10.08 13.81
C LEU A 237 3.80 -11.26 13.09
N MET A 238 4.53 -12.00 12.24
CA MET A 238 4.00 -13.13 11.48
C MET A 238 3.92 -14.39 12.36
N ASP A 239 2.98 -15.26 12.04
CA ASP A 239 2.84 -16.56 12.69
C ASP A 239 3.79 -17.60 12.09
N GLY A 240 4.37 -17.30 10.92
CA GLY A 240 5.31 -18.16 10.23
C GLY A 240 5.38 -17.87 8.74
N GLY A 241 5.82 -18.87 7.97
CA GLY A 241 5.93 -18.77 6.52
C GLY A 241 7.30 -19.18 6.02
N TYR A 242 7.50 -19.01 4.72
CA TYR A 242 8.75 -19.38 4.07
C TYR A 242 9.26 -18.27 3.15
N MET A 243 10.57 -18.09 3.21
CA MET A 243 11.36 -17.57 2.09
C MET A 243 11.88 -18.76 1.29
N SER A 244 11.88 -18.66 -0.02
CA SER A 244 12.21 -19.76 -0.94
C SER A 244 13.54 -20.46 -0.64
N TRP A 245 14.58 -19.69 -0.23
CA TRP A 245 15.88 -20.24 0.16
C TRP A 245 15.85 -21.23 1.32
N GLN A 246 14.81 -21.18 2.18
CA GLN A 246 14.68 -22.07 3.34
C GLN A 246 14.23 -23.47 2.97
N ILE A 247 13.55 -23.60 1.83
CA ILE A 247 12.91 -24.84 1.39
C ILE A 247 13.26 -25.23 -0.04
N HIS A 248 14.12 -24.45 -0.70
CA HIS A 248 14.66 -24.68 -2.04
C HIS A 248 13.60 -24.78 -3.15
N CYS A 249 12.43 -24.19 -2.94
CA CYS A 249 11.32 -24.12 -3.89
C CYS A 249 10.98 -22.66 -4.17
N LEU A 250 10.59 -22.35 -5.41
CA LEU A 250 10.25 -21.00 -5.85
C LEU A 250 8.76 -20.90 -6.19
N LYS A 251 8.14 -19.75 -5.96
CA LYS A 251 6.87 -19.43 -6.63
C LYS A 251 7.16 -19.19 -8.11
N PRO A 252 6.34 -19.67 -9.04
CA PRO A 252 5.04 -20.33 -8.88
C PRO A 252 5.09 -21.88 -8.82
N GLU A 253 6.16 -22.52 -8.34
CA GLU A 253 6.19 -23.98 -8.21
C GLU A 253 5.12 -24.44 -7.20
N PRO A 254 4.31 -25.48 -7.51
CA PRO A 254 3.26 -25.96 -6.59
C PRO A 254 3.78 -26.38 -5.22
N GLU A 255 4.99 -26.91 -5.16
CA GLU A 255 5.62 -27.46 -3.97
C GLU A 255 5.78 -26.43 -2.85
N ILE A 256 6.06 -25.16 -3.19
CA ILE A 256 6.22 -24.10 -2.18
C ILE A 256 4.91 -23.79 -1.46
N PHE A 257 3.79 -23.83 -2.20
CA PHE A 257 2.45 -23.62 -1.63
C PHE A 257 2.02 -24.83 -0.80
N GLN A 258 2.19 -26.03 -1.36
CA GLN A 258 1.83 -27.30 -0.67
C GLN A 258 2.58 -27.42 0.65
N LYS A 259 3.88 -27.11 0.65
CA LYS A 259 4.70 -27.13 1.85
C LYS A 259 4.22 -26.14 2.90
N LEU A 260 3.92 -24.89 2.50
CA LEU A 260 3.36 -23.88 3.41
C LEU A 260 2.03 -24.36 4.02
N LEU A 261 1.10 -24.82 3.19
CA LEU A 261 -0.21 -25.26 3.61
C LEU A 261 -0.12 -26.45 4.59
N SER A 262 0.73 -27.43 4.28
CA SER A 262 0.93 -28.63 5.09
C SER A 262 1.59 -28.31 6.45
N ASP A 263 2.73 -27.63 6.43
CA ASP A 263 3.55 -27.44 7.64
C ASP A 263 2.87 -26.53 8.67
N PHE A 264 2.10 -25.55 8.20
CA PHE A 264 1.35 -24.62 9.06
C PHE A 264 -0.13 -25.01 9.24
N GLN A 265 -0.55 -26.15 8.68
CA GLN A 265 -1.93 -26.66 8.77
C GLN A 265 -2.96 -25.62 8.34
N ILE A 266 -2.70 -24.94 7.22
CA ILE A 266 -3.55 -23.90 6.68
C ILE A 266 -4.64 -24.53 5.82
N ASP A 267 -5.90 -24.22 6.12
CA ASP A 267 -7.02 -24.54 5.24
C ASP A 267 -7.03 -23.55 4.05
N PRO A 268 -6.75 -24.00 2.82
CA PRO A 268 -6.65 -23.09 1.68
C PRO A 268 -7.96 -22.35 1.40
N SER A 269 -9.12 -22.93 1.70
CA SER A 269 -10.42 -22.31 1.51
C SER A 269 -10.64 -21.09 2.45
N LYS A 270 -9.95 -21.07 3.61
CA LYS A 270 -10.00 -20.02 4.63
C LYS A 270 -8.82 -19.06 4.59
N ALA A 271 -7.97 -19.18 3.59
CA ALA A 271 -6.79 -18.35 3.42
C ALA A 271 -6.89 -17.47 2.17
N VAL A 272 -6.27 -16.28 2.25
CA VAL A 272 -6.09 -15.39 1.09
C VAL A 272 -4.61 -15.12 0.90
N PHE A 273 -4.10 -15.37 -0.29
CA PHE A 273 -2.74 -15.06 -0.72
C PHE A 273 -2.70 -13.73 -1.47
N LEU A 274 -1.72 -12.88 -1.18
CA LEU A 274 -1.52 -11.58 -1.81
C LEU A 274 -0.12 -11.51 -2.43
N ASP A 275 -0.05 -11.32 -3.76
CA ASP A 275 1.20 -11.33 -4.52
C ASP A 275 1.11 -10.36 -5.72
N ASP A 276 2.20 -9.67 -6.08
CA ASP A 276 2.25 -8.75 -7.21
C ASP A 276 2.44 -9.47 -8.56
N MET A 277 2.81 -10.75 -8.54
CA MET A 277 3.02 -11.55 -9.75
C MET A 277 1.80 -12.41 -10.07
N ILE A 278 1.26 -12.20 -11.27
CA ILE A 278 0.02 -12.87 -11.69
C ILE A 278 0.15 -14.40 -11.76
N ASP A 279 1.34 -14.91 -12.11
CA ASP A 279 1.60 -16.34 -12.20
C ASP A 279 1.59 -16.99 -10.81
N ASN A 280 2.11 -16.32 -9.78
CA ASN A 280 2.03 -16.78 -8.40
C ASN A 280 0.59 -16.82 -7.90
N VAL A 281 -0.22 -15.81 -8.28
CA VAL A 281 -1.65 -15.75 -7.95
C VAL A 281 -2.42 -16.89 -8.63
N ALA A 282 -2.09 -17.18 -9.88
CA ALA A 282 -2.72 -18.27 -10.62
C ALA A 282 -2.43 -19.63 -9.98
N GLU A 283 -1.17 -19.87 -9.63
CA GLU A 283 -0.78 -21.12 -8.95
C GLU A 283 -1.41 -21.23 -7.55
N ALA A 284 -1.40 -20.16 -6.75
CA ALA A 284 -2.07 -20.17 -5.45
C ALA A 284 -3.54 -20.61 -5.55
N ARG A 285 -4.26 -20.13 -6.58
CA ARG A 285 -5.64 -20.57 -6.86
C ARG A 285 -5.72 -22.02 -7.29
N ALA A 286 -4.76 -22.53 -8.07
CA ALA A 286 -4.69 -23.95 -8.44
C ALA A 286 -4.49 -24.85 -7.18
N GLN A 287 -3.82 -24.34 -6.16
CA GLN A 287 -3.65 -25.00 -4.87
C GLN A 287 -4.86 -24.81 -3.91
N GLY A 288 -5.95 -24.21 -4.38
CA GLY A 288 -7.20 -24.03 -3.62
C GLY A 288 -7.27 -22.78 -2.74
N LEU A 289 -6.24 -21.92 -2.77
CA LEU A 289 -6.24 -20.65 -2.04
C LEU A 289 -7.15 -19.62 -2.73
N ASN A 290 -7.78 -18.76 -1.93
CA ASN A 290 -8.20 -17.48 -2.44
C ASN A 290 -6.94 -16.64 -2.72
N ALA A 291 -6.90 -15.87 -3.81
CA ALA A 291 -5.71 -15.11 -4.12
C ALA A 291 -6.03 -13.76 -4.78
N ILE A 292 -5.28 -12.74 -4.36
CA ILE A 292 -5.39 -11.35 -4.81
C ILE A 292 -4.13 -10.97 -5.58
N HIS A 293 -4.28 -10.56 -6.83
CA HIS A 293 -3.21 -9.89 -7.56
C HIS A 293 -3.03 -8.47 -6.97
N PHE A 294 -1.95 -8.28 -6.25
CA PHE A 294 -1.68 -7.06 -5.50
C PHE A 294 -1.11 -5.97 -6.44
N THR A 295 -1.90 -4.96 -6.70
CA THR A 295 -1.47 -3.77 -7.46
C THR A 295 -1.33 -2.53 -6.58
N GLY A 296 -1.59 -2.69 -5.27
CA GLY A 296 -1.45 -1.66 -4.25
C GLY A 296 -2.39 -1.89 -3.07
N ARG A 297 -2.02 -1.35 -1.90
CA ARG A 297 -2.75 -1.58 -0.64
C ARG A 297 -4.25 -1.22 -0.73
N LYS A 298 -4.59 -0.10 -1.39
CA LYS A 298 -6.00 0.34 -1.50
C LYS A 298 -6.86 -0.66 -2.25
N GLN A 299 -6.34 -1.20 -3.35
CA GLN A 299 -7.02 -2.23 -4.13
C GLN A 299 -7.14 -3.53 -3.33
N ALA A 300 -6.04 -3.97 -2.67
CA ALA A 300 -6.03 -5.18 -1.88
C ALA A 300 -7.03 -5.11 -0.70
N LEU A 301 -7.11 -3.99 0.01
CA LEU A 301 -8.09 -3.79 1.08
C LEU A 301 -9.53 -3.92 0.58
N LYS A 302 -9.84 -3.41 -0.63
CA LYS A 302 -11.17 -3.54 -1.22
C LYS A 302 -11.50 -5.02 -1.49
N GLN A 303 -10.59 -5.76 -2.07
CA GLN A 303 -10.80 -7.19 -2.37
C GLN A 303 -10.81 -8.05 -1.08
N LEU A 304 -10.01 -7.72 -0.08
CA LEU A 304 -10.07 -8.39 1.23
C LEU A 304 -11.44 -8.22 1.89
N LEU A 305 -12.06 -7.06 1.75
CA LEU A 305 -13.44 -6.85 2.23
C LEU A 305 -14.46 -7.75 1.51
N GLU A 306 -14.27 -8.02 0.21
CA GLU A 306 -15.11 -8.94 -0.57
C GLU A 306 -15.00 -10.39 -0.03
N PHE A 307 -13.84 -10.76 0.53
CA PHE A 307 -13.62 -12.03 1.25
C PHE A 307 -14.06 -11.98 2.73
N GLY A 308 -14.66 -10.88 3.19
CA GLY A 308 -15.11 -10.73 4.58
C GLY A 308 -13.98 -10.38 5.57
N VAL A 309 -12.77 -10.08 5.10
CA VAL A 309 -11.65 -9.63 5.94
C VAL A 309 -11.86 -8.15 6.30
N LYS A 310 -11.95 -7.84 7.59
CA LYS A 310 -12.29 -6.50 8.13
C LYS A 310 -11.13 -5.87 8.88
#